data_c780af066f2b7f28f30af63c797d71af
#
_entry.id   c780af066f2b7f28f30af63c797d71af
#
_cell.length_a   1.000
_cell.length_b   1.000
_cell.length_c   1.000
_cell.angle_alpha   90.00
_cell.angle_beta   90.00
_cell.angle_gamma   90.00
#
_symmetry.space_group_name_H-M   'P 1'
#
loop_
_entity.id
_entity.type
_entity.pdbx_description
1 polymer ?
#
loop_
_entity_poly.entity_id
_entity_poly.type
_entity_poly.pdbx_seq_one_letter_code
_entity_poly.pdbx_strand_id
1 'polypeptide(L)'
;MKEIKAIIQPFMVNPVLNALHHIPGLPAVTISEVRAIDTGSGRFEQIVKSKLEIMVSDEQADAVMRAIQTHAHTGKAGDGRVFIIPIEQTLSIRTGQSQIVSSATQEKEARQNAVPPVE
;
A
#
# COMPACT_ATOMS: atom_id res chain seq x y z
N MET A 1 6.84 8.06 -6.98
CA MET A 1 5.57 7.61 -6.38
C MET A 1 5.45 6.11 -6.44
N LYS A 2 4.98 5.52 -5.38
CA LYS A 2 4.84 4.06 -5.26
C LYS A 2 3.45 3.70 -4.78
N GLU A 3 3.01 2.49 -5.11
CA GLU A 3 1.87 1.88 -4.45
C GLU A 3 2.40 0.86 -3.45
N ILE A 4 1.92 0.93 -2.22
CA ILE A 4 2.16 -0.11 -1.23
C ILE A 4 0.92 -0.99 -1.22
N LYS A 5 1.11 -2.27 -1.50
CA LYS A 5 0.04 -3.25 -1.44
C LYS A 5 0.39 -4.24 -0.34
N ALA A 6 -0.54 -4.48 0.56
CA ALA A 6 -0.33 -5.44 1.63
C ALA A 6 -1.51 -6.40 1.70
N ILE A 7 -1.21 -7.68 1.87
CA ILE A 7 -2.23 -8.69 2.13
C ILE A 7 -1.93 -9.24 3.50
N ILE A 8 -2.83 -9.00 4.46
CA ILE A 8 -2.60 -9.27 5.88
C ILE A 8 -3.79 -10.01 6.48
N GLN A 9 -3.60 -10.50 7.71
CA GLN A 9 -4.68 -11.08 8.49
C GLN A 9 -5.73 -10.00 8.81
N PRO A 10 -7.02 -10.29 8.68
CA PRO A 10 -8.07 -9.28 8.90
C PRO A 10 -8.02 -8.66 10.29
N PHE A 11 -7.68 -9.43 11.32
CA PHE A 11 -7.63 -8.92 12.69
C PHE A 11 -6.44 -8.00 12.95
N MET A 12 -5.50 -7.91 12.00
CA MET A 12 -4.35 -7.01 12.12
C MET A 12 -4.57 -5.66 11.42
N VAL A 13 -5.74 -5.46 10.80
CA VAL A 13 -6.02 -4.20 10.08
C VAL A 13 -5.97 -3.00 11.03
N ASN A 14 -6.66 -3.07 12.16
CA ASN A 14 -6.70 -1.93 13.08
C ASN A 14 -5.33 -1.57 13.65
N PRO A 15 -4.51 -2.51 14.12
CA PRO A 15 -3.14 -2.18 14.53
C PRO A 15 -2.32 -1.52 13.43
N VAL A 16 -2.47 -1.97 12.19
CA VAL A 16 -1.76 -1.40 11.05
C VAL A 16 -2.26 0.02 10.78
N LEU A 17 -3.58 0.24 10.76
CA LEU A 17 -4.14 1.57 10.54
C LEU A 17 -3.70 2.55 11.63
N ASN A 18 -3.65 2.12 12.88
CA ASN A 18 -3.16 2.96 13.95
C ASN A 18 -1.70 3.37 13.75
N ALA A 19 -0.87 2.44 13.29
CA ALA A 19 0.52 2.75 13.01
C ALA A 19 0.65 3.73 11.84
N LEU A 20 -0.12 3.52 10.78
CA LEU A 20 -0.09 4.39 9.61
C LEU A 20 -0.58 5.79 9.94
N HIS A 21 -1.54 5.91 10.86
CA HIS A 21 -2.06 7.21 11.30
C HIS A 21 -0.96 8.13 11.84
N HIS A 22 0.11 7.57 12.38
CA HIS A 22 1.21 8.34 12.93
C HIS A 22 2.23 8.80 11.89
N ILE A 23 2.08 8.36 10.64
CA ILE A 23 2.94 8.80 9.54
C ILE A 23 2.27 10.01 8.89
N PRO A 24 2.87 11.21 8.96
CA PRO A 24 2.22 12.40 8.42
C PRO A 24 2.14 12.37 6.90
N GLY A 25 1.08 12.96 6.37
CA GLY A 25 0.93 13.15 4.94
C GLY A 25 0.50 11.93 4.15
N LEU A 26 0.07 10.85 4.81
CA LEU A 26 -0.42 9.69 4.07
C LEU A 26 -1.82 9.95 3.53
N PRO A 27 -2.10 9.47 2.31
CA PRO A 27 -3.43 9.54 1.73
C PRO A 27 -4.35 8.48 2.34
N ALA A 28 -5.56 8.42 1.82
CA ALA A 28 -6.50 7.39 2.23
C ALA A 28 -5.96 6.00 1.90
N VAL A 29 -6.24 5.06 2.79
CA VAL A 29 -5.93 3.65 2.58
C VAL A 29 -7.16 2.97 2.00
N THR A 30 -6.98 2.30 0.87
CA THR A 30 -8.05 1.51 0.27
C THR A 30 -7.96 0.10 0.83
N ILE A 31 -9.07 -0.40 1.37
CA ILE A 31 -9.11 -1.72 1.97
C ILE A 31 -10.17 -2.55 1.28
N SER A 32 -9.81 -3.76 0.91
CA SER A 32 -10.73 -4.73 0.36
C SER A 32 -10.53 -6.09 1.02
N GLU A 33 -11.60 -6.87 1.06
CA GLU A 33 -11.53 -8.25 1.52
C GLU A 33 -11.24 -9.14 0.32
N VAL A 34 -10.27 -10.03 0.47
CA VAL A 34 -9.85 -10.95 -0.59
C VAL A 34 -9.78 -12.36 -0.01
N ARG A 35 -9.77 -13.33 -0.90
CA ARG A 35 -9.64 -14.73 -0.52
C ARG A 35 -8.33 -15.28 -1.08
N ALA A 36 -7.52 -15.84 -0.19
CA ALA A 36 -6.34 -16.59 -0.58
C ALA A 36 -6.73 -18.05 -0.72
N ILE A 37 -6.35 -18.66 -1.82
CA ILE A 37 -6.68 -20.06 -2.12
C ILE A 37 -5.38 -20.81 -2.30
N ASP A 38 -5.17 -21.84 -1.47
CA ASP A 38 -4.01 -22.70 -1.61
C ASP A 38 -4.30 -23.77 -2.68
N THR A 39 -3.68 -23.61 -3.84
CA THR A 39 -3.86 -24.53 -4.94
C THR A 39 -2.98 -25.77 -4.82
N GLY A 40 -1.93 -25.71 -3.99
CA GLY A 40 -1.02 -26.82 -3.81
C GLY A 40 -1.58 -27.97 -2.98
N SER A 41 -2.54 -27.68 -2.11
CA SER A 41 -3.14 -28.71 -1.25
C SER A 41 -4.13 -29.61 -1.99
N GLY A 42 -4.64 -29.17 -3.13
CA GLY A 42 -5.70 -29.87 -3.87
C GLY A 42 -7.09 -29.72 -3.26
N ARG A 43 -7.21 -29.06 -2.12
CA ARG A 43 -8.51 -28.86 -1.44
C ARG A 43 -9.13 -27.51 -1.77
N PHE A 44 -8.33 -26.56 -2.23
CA PHE A 44 -8.75 -25.20 -2.58
C PHE A 44 -9.45 -24.49 -1.42
N GLU A 45 -8.91 -24.65 -0.22
CA GLU A 45 -9.43 -23.96 0.95
C GLU A 45 -9.28 -22.45 0.76
N GLN A 46 -10.33 -21.71 1.13
CA GLN A 46 -10.35 -20.27 1.01
C GLN A 46 -10.12 -19.64 2.38
N ILE A 47 -9.13 -18.75 2.44
CA ILE A 47 -8.81 -18.00 3.65
C ILE A 47 -9.06 -16.54 3.36
N VAL A 48 -9.88 -15.92 4.20
CA VAL A 48 -10.17 -14.48 4.06
C VAL A 48 -8.96 -13.67 4.53
N LYS A 49 -8.56 -12.72 3.70
CA LYS A 49 -7.48 -11.77 4.00
C LYS A 49 -7.98 -10.36 3.74
N SER A 50 -7.28 -9.39 4.31
CA SER A 50 -7.50 -7.98 4.00
C SER A 50 -6.39 -7.48 3.11
N LYS A 51 -6.76 -6.77 2.03
CA LYS A 51 -5.81 -6.15 1.13
C LYS A 51 -5.85 -4.65 1.34
N LEU A 52 -4.68 -4.07 1.61
CA LEU A 52 -4.52 -2.63 1.74
C LEU A 52 -3.76 -2.11 0.53
N GLU A 53 -4.20 -0.95 0.02
CA GLU A 53 -3.53 -0.29 -1.10
C GLU A 53 -3.37 1.18 -0.76
N ILE A 54 -2.14 1.67 -0.82
CA ILE A 54 -1.80 3.03 -0.41
C ILE A 54 -0.86 3.63 -1.44
N MET A 55 -1.19 4.81 -1.93
CA MET A 55 -0.27 5.59 -2.77
C MET A 55 0.63 6.42 -1.88
N VAL A 56 1.94 6.30 -2.06
CA VAL A 56 2.91 6.99 -1.22
C VAL A 56 3.98 7.65 -2.07
N SER A 57 4.64 8.66 -1.50
CA SER A 57 5.84 9.22 -2.11
C SER A 57 6.99 8.23 -1.97
N ASP A 58 8.03 8.41 -2.79
CA ASP A 58 9.22 7.56 -2.69
C ASP A 58 9.84 7.65 -1.29
N GLU A 59 9.83 8.84 -0.68
CA GLU A 59 10.39 9.05 0.64
C GLU A 59 9.63 8.30 1.74
N GLN A 60 8.33 8.14 1.58
CA GLN A 60 7.48 7.50 2.58
C GLN A 60 7.42 5.98 2.43
N ALA A 61 7.80 5.46 1.27
CA ALA A 61 7.55 4.06 0.92
C ALA A 61 8.13 3.08 1.93
N ASP A 62 9.39 3.29 2.33
CA ASP A 62 10.04 2.40 3.27
C ASP A 62 9.40 2.45 4.66
N ALA A 63 9.08 3.65 5.14
CA ALA A 63 8.45 3.81 6.45
C ALA A 63 7.08 3.15 6.50
N VAL A 64 6.29 3.30 5.44
CA VAL A 64 4.97 2.67 5.35
C VAL A 64 5.09 1.16 5.31
N MET A 65 6.00 0.63 4.50
CA MET A 65 6.21 -0.81 4.39
C MET A 65 6.62 -1.41 5.73
N ARG A 66 7.54 -0.76 6.44
CA ARG A 66 8.01 -1.25 7.74
C ARG A 66 6.94 -1.15 8.81
N ALA A 67 6.13 -0.10 8.80
CA ALA A 67 5.03 0.05 9.74
C ALA A 67 4.02 -1.09 9.56
N ILE A 68 3.71 -1.45 8.32
CA ILE A 68 2.81 -2.57 8.04
C ILE A 68 3.43 -3.88 8.53
N GLN A 69 4.70 -4.13 8.19
CA GLN A 69 5.38 -5.35 8.58
C GLN A 69 5.41 -5.50 10.10
N THR A 70 5.77 -4.45 10.81
CA THR A 70 5.89 -4.50 12.26
C THR A 70 4.55 -4.77 12.94
N HIS A 71 3.48 -4.12 12.48
CA HIS A 71 2.20 -4.16 13.15
C HIS A 71 1.26 -5.26 12.64
N ALA A 72 1.56 -5.85 11.49
CA ALA A 72 0.84 -7.02 11.01
C ALA A 72 1.53 -8.33 11.40
N HIS A 73 2.72 -8.27 11.98
CA HIS A 73 3.52 -9.42 12.32
C HIS A 73 2.95 -10.17 13.53
N THR A 74 2.75 -11.47 13.39
CA THR A 74 2.42 -12.36 14.52
C THR A 74 3.49 -13.43 14.71
N GLY A 75 4.31 -13.68 13.70
CA GLY A 75 5.30 -14.74 13.71
C GLY A 75 4.79 -16.08 13.21
N LYS A 76 3.53 -16.13 12.83
CA LYS A 76 2.90 -17.37 12.34
C LYS A 76 2.82 -17.35 10.82
N ALA A 77 2.73 -18.53 10.23
CA ALA A 77 2.45 -18.65 8.81
C ALA A 77 1.10 -17.99 8.51
N GLY A 78 1.02 -17.29 7.38
CA GLY A 78 -0.21 -16.60 7.00
C GLY A 78 -0.23 -15.12 7.36
N ASP A 79 0.84 -14.59 7.95
CA ASP A 79 0.94 -13.15 8.26
C ASP A 79 0.80 -12.28 7.01
N GLY A 80 1.17 -12.80 5.85
CA GLY A 80 0.98 -12.11 4.60
C GLY A 80 2.26 -11.48 4.05
N ARG A 81 2.06 -10.51 3.16
CA ARG A 81 3.18 -9.92 2.43
C ARG A 81 2.88 -8.47 2.07
N VAL A 82 3.93 -7.68 2.00
CA VAL A 82 3.88 -6.29 1.56
C VAL A 82 4.65 -6.18 0.26
N PHE A 83 4.09 -5.44 -0.70
CA PHE A 83 4.71 -5.18 -2.00
C PHE A 83 4.90 -3.69 -2.19
N ILE A 84 6.00 -3.30 -2.83
CA ILE A 84 6.20 -1.95 -3.35
C ILE A 84 6.13 -2.03 -4.86
N ILE A 85 5.25 -1.22 -5.45
CA ILE A 85 5.00 -1.24 -6.88
C ILE A 85 5.27 0.16 -7.43
N PRO A 86 6.17 0.32 -8.41
CA PRO A 86 6.37 1.62 -9.04
C PRO A 86 5.13 2.07 -9.78
N ILE A 87 4.83 3.36 -9.69
CA ILE A 87 3.72 3.98 -10.41
C ILE A 87 4.31 4.82 -11.55
N GLU A 88 3.91 4.51 -12.77
CA GLU A 88 4.38 5.26 -13.93
C GLU A 88 3.63 6.58 -14.11
N GLN A 89 2.34 6.58 -13.83
CA GLN A 89 1.50 7.73 -14.10
C GLN A 89 0.26 7.68 -13.22
N THR A 90 -0.14 8.85 -12.71
CA THR A 90 -1.43 9.00 -12.03
C THR A 90 -2.23 10.09 -12.73
N LEU A 91 -3.56 10.01 -12.63
CA LEU A 91 -4.47 11.00 -13.17
C LEU A 91 -5.54 11.29 -12.14
N SER A 92 -5.65 12.55 -11.74
CA SER A 92 -6.72 12.96 -10.84
C SER A 92 -8.04 12.99 -11.61
N ILE A 93 -9.02 12.27 -11.13
CA ILE A 93 -10.34 12.24 -11.77
C ILE A 93 -11.01 13.61 -11.64
N ARG A 94 -10.84 14.26 -10.48
CA ARG A 94 -11.47 15.55 -10.22
C ARG A 94 -10.93 16.65 -11.13
N THR A 95 -9.62 16.73 -11.31
CA THR A 95 -8.98 17.84 -12.01
C THR A 95 -8.53 17.51 -13.42
N GLY A 96 -8.41 16.23 -13.75
CA GLY A 96 -7.83 15.80 -15.02
C GLY A 96 -6.32 15.99 -15.12
N GLN A 97 -5.66 16.38 -14.02
CA GLN A 97 -4.21 16.56 -14.02
C GLN A 97 -3.50 15.22 -13.96
N SER A 98 -2.49 15.09 -14.80
CA SER A 98 -1.69 13.88 -14.92
C SER A 98 -0.31 14.12 -14.37
N GLN A 99 0.26 13.09 -13.75
CA GLN A 99 1.63 13.09 -13.28
C GLN A 99 2.32 11.81 -13.75
N ILE A 100 3.42 11.99 -14.49
CA ILE A 100 4.23 10.90 -15.00
C ILE A 100 5.48 10.82 -14.13
N VAL A 101 5.76 9.61 -13.59
CA VAL A 101 6.89 9.38 -12.70
C VAL A 101 7.72 8.24 -13.31
N SER A 102 8.45 8.57 -14.38
CA SER A 102 9.18 7.54 -15.15
C SER A 102 10.69 7.69 -15.07
N SER A 103 11.20 8.77 -14.47
CA SER A 103 12.63 9.00 -14.36
C SER A 103 12.95 9.74 -13.07
N ALA A 104 14.23 9.69 -12.67
CA ALA A 104 14.68 10.40 -11.46
C ALA A 104 14.40 11.90 -11.55
N THR A 105 14.55 12.51 -12.73
CA THR A 105 14.27 13.92 -12.93
C THR A 105 12.80 14.23 -12.73
N GLN A 106 11.93 13.43 -13.31
CA GLN A 106 10.48 13.60 -13.16
C GLN A 106 10.04 13.38 -11.73
N GLU A 107 10.59 12.38 -11.05
CA GLU A 107 10.31 12.16 -9.65
C GLU A 107 10.70 13.35 -8.79
N LYS A 108 11.86 13.94 -9.07
CA LYS A 108 12.33 15.10 -8.33
C LYS A 108 11.41 16.30 -8.55
N GLU A 109 10.98 16.56 -9.78
CA GLU A 109 10.04 17.62 -10.09
C GLU A 109 8.69 17.39 -9.40
N ALA A 110 8.22 16.17 -9.42
CA ALA A 110 6.97 15.80 -8.76
C ALA A 110 7.00 16.10 -7.26
N ARG A 111 8.11 15.79 -6.60
CA ARG A 111 8.27 16.08 -5.18
C ARG A 111 8.28 17.57 -4.90
N GLN A 112 8.98 18.35 -5.75
CA GLN A 112 9.03 19.80 -5.60
C GLN A 112 7.67 20.46 -5.78
N ASN A 113 6.83 19.89 -6.64
CA ASN A 113 5.50 20.43 -6.92
C ASN A 113 4.44 19.97 -5.91
N ALA A 114 4.81 19.19 -4.91
CA ALA A 114 3.97 18.81 -3.79
C ALA A 114 2.62 18.22 -4.23
N VAL A 115 2.67 17.07 -4.86
CA VAL A 115 1.47 16.40 -5.36
C VAL A 115 0.56 15.99 -4.21
N PRO A 116 -0.73 16.39 -4.24
CA PRO A 116 -1.65 15.99 -3.19
C PRO A 116 -1.87 14.48 -3.20
N PRO A 117 -1.86 13.83 -2.06
CA PRO A 117 -2.01 12.38 -2.00
C PRO A 117 -3.45 11.91 -2.18
N VAL A 118 -4.46 12.75 -1.89
CA VAL A 118 -5.87 12.36 -1.97
C VAL A 118 -6.61 13.36 -2.84
N GLU A 119 -7.36 12.84 -3.79
CA GLU A 119 -8.18 13.64 -4.68
C GLU A 119 -9.62 13.17 -4.66
#